data_54ad1da3440fdf90ab5e010cd2ea0e1c
#
_entry.id   54ad1da3440fdf90ab5e010cd2ea0e1c
#
_cell.length_a   1.000
_cell.length_b   1.000
_cell.length_c   1.000
_cell.angle_alpha   90.00
_cell.angle_beta   90.00
_cell.angle_gamma   90.00
#
_symmetry.space_group_name_H-M   'P 1'
#
loop_
_entity.id
_entity.type
_entity.pdbx_description
1 polymer ?
#
loop_
_entity_poly.entity_id
_entity_poly.type
_entity_poly.pdbx_seq_one_letter_code
_entity_poly.pdbx_strand_id
1 'polypeptide(L)'
;AEAIGLCLPGASSIPAADSNHTRMSTNVGKRIVEMVWEDLTPRNIITENSVENAVTVAMAMGCSTNAIIHLIAMARRAGVNLTMDDLDKKGRKIPLIANIRPSGKDYLMEDFYYAGGILSLMCSLASQLNLEEITVSGMKLGELIDGKETLNQDIIRTLDNPIYKEGSLA
;
A
#
# COMPACT_ATOMS: atom_id res chain seq x y z
N ALA A 1 -1.66 4.04 3.67
CA ALA A 1 -3.07 3.96 4.11
C ALA A 1 -3.84 2.90 3.31
N GLU A 2 -3.60 2.78 2.00
CA GLU A 2 -4.23 1.74 1.18
C GLU A 2 -3.70 0.35 1.52
N ALA A 3 -2.40 0.22 1.80
CA ALA A 3 -1.80 -1.05 2.21
C ALA A 3 -2.27 -1.54 3.60
N ILE A 4 -2.71 -0.63 4.49
CA ILE A 4 -3.41 -0.99 5.73
C ILE A 4 -4.85 -1.46 5.45
N GLY A 5 -5.42 -1.07 4.30
CA GLY A 5 -6.83 -1.29 3.97
C GLY A 5 -7.75 -0.10 4.29
N LEU A 6 -7.22 1.09 4.57
CA LEU A 6 -7.99 2.29 4.92
C LEU A 6 -8.42 3.15 3.72
N CYS A 7 -8.05 2.78 2.50
CA CYS A 7 -8.50 3.42 1.27
C CYS A 7 -9.28 2.43 0.42
N LEU A 8 -10.17 2.95 -0.42
CA LEU A 8 -10.76 2.13 -1.47
C LEU A 8 -9.69 1.67 -2.47
N PRO A 9 -9.84 0.48 -3.06
CA PRO A 9 -8.83 -0.10 -3.94
C PRO A 9 -8.45 0.82 -5.10
N GLY A 10 -7.16 1.09 -5.25
CA GLY A 10 -6.59 1.95 -6.29
C GLY A 10 -6.63 3.45 -5.99
N ALA A 11 -7.27 3.88 -4.90
CA ALA A 11 -7.48 5.29 -4.59
C ALA A 11 -6.19 6.10 -4.46
N SER A 12 -5.16 5.53 -3.81
CA SER A 12 -3.93 6.25 -3.48
C SER A 12 -3.04 6.56 -4.69
N SER A 13 -3.23 5.84 -5.79
CA SER A 13 -2.39 5.99 -6.99
C SER A 13 -2.97 6.95 -8.03
N ILE A 14 -4.25 7.34 -7.93
CA ILE A 14 -4.94 8.16 -8.93
C ILE A 14 -4.30 9.56 -8.96
N PRO A 15 -3.80 10.05 -10.11
CA PRO A 15 -3.30 11.41 -10.24
C PRO A 15 -4.38 12.44 -9.90
N ALA A 16 -4.00 13.51 -9.21
CA ALA A 16 -4.95 14.54 -8.75
C ALA A 16 -5.76 15.21 -9.89
N ALA A 17 -5.16 15.31 -11.08
CA ALA A 17 -5.80 15.88 -12.27
C ALA A 17 -6.69 14.89 -13.04
N ASP A 18 -6.64 13.59 -12.72
CA ASP A 18 -7.41 12.56 -13.39
C ASP A 18 -8.88 12.59 -12.97
N SER A 19 -9.80 12.44 -13.92
CA SER A 19 -11.25 12.41 -13.65
C SER A 19 -11.67 11.25 -12.72
N ASN A 20 -10.88 10.18 -12.65
CA ASN A 20 -11.10 9.08 -11.73
C ASN A 20 -10.94 9.51 -10.26
N HIS A 21 -10.18 10.58 -9.98
CA HIS A 21 -10.06 11.13 -8.63
C HIS A 21 -11.40 11.61 -8.09
N THR A 22 -12.18 12.35 -8.90
CA THR A 22 -13.53 12.81 -8.53
C THR A 22 -14.51 11.64 -8.38
N ARG A 23 -14.44 10.66 -9.29
CA ARG A 23 -15.27 9.43 -9.19
C ARG A 23 -14.95 8.64 -7.93
N MET A 24 -13.67 8.48 -7.61
CA MET A 24 -13.22 7.81 -6.38
C MET A 24 -13.72 8.54 -5.13
N SER A 25 -13.65 9.87 -5.08
CA SER A 25 -14.17 10.67 -3.97
C SER A 25 -15.67 10.43 -3.74
N THR A 26 -16.45 10.33 -4.83
CA THR A 26 -17.88 9.98 -4.75
C THR A 26 -18.08 8.56 -4.18
N ASN A 27 -17.28 7.60 -4.60
CA ASN A 27 -17.35 6.21 -4.11
C ASN A 27 -16.98 6.12 -2.62
N VAL A 28 -15.95 6.88 -2.18
CA VAL A 28 -15.58 6.98 -0.77
C VAL A 28 -16.75 7.50 0.07
N GLY A 29 -17.44 8.53 -0.40
CA GLY A 29 -18.62 9.08 0.28
C GLY A 29 -19.79 8.07 0.42
N LYS A 30 -20.01 7.24 -0.61
CA LYS A 30 -21.00 6.15 -0.53
C LYS A 30 -20.54 5.07 0.44
N ARG A 31 -19.28 4.63 0.31
CA ARG A 31 -18.74 3.52 1.10
C ARG A 31 -18.73 3.82 2.60
N ILE A 32 -18.40 5.03 3.02
CA ILE A 32 -18.39 5.36 4.45
C ILE A 32 -19.78 5.22 5.09
N VAL A 33 -20.85 5.50 4.35
CA VAL A 33 -22.23 5.31 4.83
C VAL A 33 -22.53 3.82 5.01
N GLU A 34 -22.12 2.98 4.05
CA GLU A 34 -22.28 1.52 4.14
C GLU A 34 -21.52 0.96 5.33
N MET A 35 -20.27 1.39 5.56
CA MET A 35 -19.45 0.96 6.70
C MET A 35 -20.11 1.26 8.05
N VAL A 36 -20.87 2.37 8.16
CA VAL A 36 -21.63 2.68 9.39
C VAL A 36 -22.70 1.61 9.64
N TRP A 37 -23.41 1.18 8.60
CA TRP A 37 -24.44 0.14 8.71
C TRP A 37 -23.85 -1.25 8.97
N GLU A 38 -22.64 -1.50 8.48
CA GLU A 38 -21.90 -2.75 8.68
C GLU A 38 -21.17 -2.81 10.02
N ASP A 39 -21.15 -1.70 10.79
CA ASP A 39 -20.31 -1.53 11.99
C ASP A 39 -18.82 -1.82 11.72
N LEU A 40 -18.37 -1.54 10.49
CA LEU A 40 -16.97 -1.71 10.08
C LEU A 40 -16.18 -0.48 10.50
N THR A 41 -15.39 -0.63 11.55
CA THR A 41 -14.62 0.45 12.17
C THR A 41 -13.13 0.37 11.82
N PRO A 42 -12.35 1.46 11.96
CA PRO A 42 -10.90 1.41 11.80
C PRO A 42 -10.20 0.37 12.69
N ARG A 43 -10.78 0.03 13.85
CA ARG A 43 -10.24 -1.00 14.75
C ARG A 43 -10.34 -2.41 14.17
N ASN A 44 -11.29 -2.66 13.28
CA ASN A 44 -11.40 -3.93 12.59
C ASN A 44 -10.36 -4.08 11.47
N ILE A 45 -9.83 -2.94 10.98
CA ILE A 45 -8.94 -2.88 9.81
C ILE A 45 -7.48 -2.72 10.24
N ILE A 46 -7.21 -1.87 11.26
CA ILE A 46 -5.85 -1.61 11.72
C ILE A 46 -5.45 -2.70 12.71
N THR A 47 -4.85 -3.76 12.22
CA THR A 47 -4.32 -4.91 12.96
C THR A 47 -2.79 -4.92 12.93
N GLU A 48 -2.14 -5.80 13.68
CA GLU A 48 -0.70 -6.03 13.56
C GLU A 48 -0.32 -6.43 12.13
N ASN A 49 -1.08 -7.34 11.52
CA ASN A 49 -0.85 -7.84 10.18
C ASN A 49 -1.04 -6.74 9.11
N SER A 50 -2.09 -5.90 9.21
CA SER A 50 -2.32 -4.82 8.26
C SER A 50 -1.24 -3.73 8.37
N VAL A 51 -0.75 -3.46 9.57
CA VAL A 51 0.40 -2.57 9.80
C VAL A 51 1.68 -3.18 9.20
N GLU A 52 1.90 -4.48 9.35
CA GLU A 52 3.01 -5.18 8.72
C GLU A 52 2.94 -5.13 7.19
N ASN A 53 1.76 -5.27 6.61
CA ASN A 53 1.53 -5.06 5.18
C ASN A 53 1.95 -3.65 4.74
N ALA A 54 1.56 -2.63 5.49
CA ALA A 54 1.94 -1.25 5.18
C ALA A 54 3.46 -1.02 5.25
N VAL A 55 4.15 -1.60 6.24
CA VAL A 55 5.62 -1.55 6.33
C VAL A 55 6.24 -2.24 5.10
N THR A 56 5.76 -3.42 4.73
CA THR A 56 6.24 -4.16 3.56
C THR A 56 6.10 -3.33 2.28
N VAL A 57 4.94 -2.76 2.04
CA VAL A 57 4.67 -1.91 0.87
C VAL A 57 5.52 -0.64 0.90
N ALA A 58 5.65 0.01 2.07
CA ALA A 58 6.47 1.21 2.23
C ALA A 58 7.93 0.96 1.85
N MET A 59 8.52 -0.16 2.27
CA MET A 59 9.89 -0.53 1.95
C MET A 59 10.06 -0.89 0.46
N ALA A 60 9.09 -1.61 -0.11
CA ALA A 60 9.12 -2.01 -1.51
C ALA A 60 8.92 -0.84 -2.49
N MET A 61 8.25 0.22 -2.05
CA MET A 61 8.08 1.47 -2.82
C MET A 61 9.21 2.47 -2.62
N GLY A 62 9.98 2.37 -1.54
CA GLY A 62 10.90 3.43 -1.15
C GLY A 62 10.18 4.70 -0.75
N CYS A 63 9.25 4.60 0.19
CA CYS A 63 8.43 5.73 0.59
C CYS A 63 9.21 6.77 1.42
N SER A 64 8.61 7.96 1.62
CA SER A 64 9.18 9.03 2.42
C SER A 64 9.28 8.64 3.90
N THR A 65 10.33 9.13 4.57
CA THR A 65 10.47 9.05 6.04
C THR A 65 9.29 9.66 6.79
N ASN A 66 8.58 10.62 6.19
CA ASN A 66 7.33 11.14 6.76
C ASN A 66 6.25 10.06 6.92
N ALA A 67 6.12 9.14 5.95
CA ALA A 67 5.16 8.05 6.04
C ALA A 67 5.42 7.17 7.28
N ILE A 68 6.67 6.96 7.63
CA ILE A 68 7.06 6.14 8.79
C ILE A 68 6.59 6.77 10.11
N ILE A 69 6.75 8.08 10.26
CA ILE A 69 6.30 8.80 11.46
C ILE A 69 4.78 8.64 11.62
N HIS A 70 4.03 8.82 10.54
CA HIS A 70 2.58 8.67 10.54
C HIS A 70 2.15 7.23 10.77
N LEU A 71 2.83 6.26 10.18
CA LEU A 71 2.52 4.83 10.35
C LEU A 71 2.71 4.41 11.81
N ILE A 72 3.80 4.80 12.46
CA ILE A 72 4.04 4.55 13.88
C ILE A 72 2.95 5.20 14.74
N ALA A 73 2.55 6.44 14.43
CA ALA A 73 1.51 7.14 15.16
C ALA A 73 0.14 6.45 15.03
N MET A 74 -0.22 6.01 13.81
CA MET A 74 -1.47 5.29 13.55
C MET A 74 -1.49 3.93 14.24
N ALA A 75 -0.41 3.16 14.12
CA ALA A 75 -0.26 1.86 14.78
C ALA A 75 -0.44 1.99 16.30
N ARG A 76 0.27 2.92 16.94
CA ARG A 76 0.13 3.18 18.38
C ARG A 76 -1.29 3.59 18.78
N ARG A 77 -1.95 4.42 17.98
CA ARG A 77 -3.33 4.84 18.23
C ARG A 77 -4.31 3.67 18.16
N ALA A 78 -4.03 2.69 17.31
CA ALA A 78 -4.80 1.45 17.20
C ALA A 78 -4.44 0.40 18.26
N GLY A 79 -3.39 0.63 19.06
CA GLY A 79 -2.90 -0.32 20.06
C GLY A 79 -1.87 -1.30 19.51
N VAL A 80 -1.39 -1.09 18.29
CA VAL A 80 -0.33 -1.91 17.66
C VAL A 80 1.04 -1.31 17.98
N ASN A 81 1.95 -2.13 18.48
CA ASN A 81 3.31 -1.70 18.77
C ASN A 81 4.19 -1.83 17.52
N LEU A 82 4.55 -0.69 16.94
CA LEU A 82 5.49 -0.59 15.82
C LEU A 82 6.68 0.27 16.23
N THR A 83 7.89 -0.26 16.10
CA THR A 83 9.14 0.42 16.46
C THR A 83 10.00 0.70 15.23
N MET A 84 11.01 1.58 15.38
CA MET A 84 11.99 1.82 14.33
C MET A 84 12.84 0.58 14.02
N ASP A 85 13.11 -0.26 15.04
CA ASP A 85 13.85 -1.51 14.86
C ASP A 85 13.07 -2.53 14.01
N ASP A 86 11.74 -2.56 14.13
CA ASP A 86 10.89 -3.42 13.30
C ASP A 86 10.93 -2.98 11.84
N LEU A 87 10.93 -1.66 11.60
CA LEU A 87 11.06 -1.07 10.27
C LEU A 87 12.43 -1.39 9.63
N ASP A 88 13.52 -1.25 10.38
CA ASP A 88 14.87 -1.57 9.89
C ASP A 88 14.98 -3.07 9.54
N LYS A 89 14.52 -3.94 10.44
CA LYS A 89 14.51 -5.39 10.21
C LYS A 89 13.72 -5.78 8.97
N LYS A 90 12.57 -5.13 8.74
CA LYS A 90 11.74 -5.41 7.58
C LYS A 90 12.37 -4.86 6.30
N GLY A 91 12.91 -3.63 6.33
CA GLY A 91 13.58 -3.00 5.20
C GLY A 91 14.74 -3.82 4.65
N ARG A 92 15.52 -4.48 5.51
CA ARG A 92 16.60 -5.38 5.09
C ARG A 92 16.13 -6.65 4.37
N LYS A 93 14.86 -7.01 4.48
CA LYS A 93 14.31 -8.25 3.90
C LYS A 93 13.47 -8.01 2.66
N ILE A 94 12.83 -6.84 2.57
CA ILE A 94 11.93 -6.50 1.47
C ILE A 94 12.70 -5.71 0.42
N PRO A 95 12.78 -6.18 -0.83
CA PRO A 95 13.48 -5.46 -1.89
C PRO A 95 12.69 -4.24 -2.38
N LEU A 96 13.40 -3.23 -2.90
CA LEU A 96 12.78 -2.12 -3.61
C LEU A 96 12.39 -2.58 -5.02
N ILE A 97 11.10 -2.55 -5.33
CA ILE A 97 10.56 -2.99 -6.63
C ILE A 97 9.83 -1.91 -7.42
N ALA A 98 9.51 -0.76 -6.82
CA ALA A 98 8.91 0.37 -7.53
C ALA A 98 9.99 1.33 -8.04
N ASN A 99 10.13 1.46 -9.39
CA ASN A 99 11.10 2.34 -10.03
C ASN A 99 10.55 3.76 -10.17
N ILE A 100 10.12 4.36 -9.07
CA ILE A 100 9.57 5.71 -9.04
C ILE A 100 10.47 6.65 -8.23
N ARG A 101 10.57 7.88 -8.70
CA ARG A 101 11.35 8.93 -7.97
C ARG A 101 10.70 9.25 -6.64
N PRO A 102 11.51 9.58 -5.61
CA PRO A 102 12.97 9.75 -5.64
C PRO A 102 13.77 8.46 -5.38
N SER A 103 13.19 7.39 -4.86
CA SER A 103 13.90 6.14 -4.52
C SER A 103 14.30 5.35 -5.76
N GLY A 104 13.44 5.31 -6.77
CA GLY A 104 13.76 4.86 -8.13
C GLY A 104 14.39 5.98 -8.96
N LYS A 105 14.66 5.70 -10.25
CA LYS A 105 15.45 6.60 -11.10
C LYS A 105 14.65 7.31 -12.18
N ASP A 106 13.70 6.60 -12.82
CA ASP A 106 13.26 6.96 -14.15
C ASP A 106 11.82 7.48 -14.20
N TYR A 107 10.92 6.96 -13.36
CA TYR A 107 9.49 7.15 -13.50
C TYR A 107 8.88 8.03 -12.40
N LEU A 108 7.66 8.55 -12.66
CA LEU A 108 6.87 9.36 -11.76
C LEU A 108 5.70 8.55 -11.19
N MET A 109 4.99 9.11 -10.19
CA MET A 109 3.78 8.48 -9.61
C MET A 109 2.67 8.29 -10.64
N GLU A 110 2.58 9.14 -11.65
CA GLU A 110 1.61 8.99 -12.75
C GLU A 110 1.93 7.76 -13.60
N ASP A 111 3.21 7.52 -13.92
CA ASP A 111 3.64 6.30 -14.63
C ASP A 111 3.31 5.06 -13.81
N PHE A 112 3.50 5.12 -12.50
CA PHE A 112 3.16 4.05 -11.57
C PHE A 112 1.64 3.73 -11.59
N TYR A 113 0.80 4.76 -11.61
CA TYR A 113 -0.65 4.58 -11.73
C TYR A 113 -1.02 3.83 -13.02
N TYR A 114 -0.47 4.25 -14.16
CA TYR A 114 -0.73 3.59 -15.45
C TYR A 114 -0.09 2.20 -15.57
N ALA A 115 0.93 1.89 -14.78
CA ALA A 115 1.51 0.55 -14.68
C ALA A 115 0.65 -0.42 -13.84
N GLY A 116 -0.45 0.04 -13.25
CA GLY A 116 -1.36 -0.73 -12.39
C GLY A 116 -1.40 -0.29 -10.93
N GLY A 117 -0.55 0.66 -10.54
CA GLY A 117 -0.55 1.33 -9.24
C GLY A 117 -0.27 0.40 -8.05
N ILE A 118 -0.80 0.80 -6.90
CA ILE A 118 -0.53 0.11 -5.63
C ILE A 118 -1.08 -1.33 -5.61
N LEU A 119 -2.19 -1.61 -6.30
CA LEU A 119 -2.75 -2.96 -6.34
C LEU A 119 -1.81 -3.93 -7.06
N SER A 120 -1.23 -3.52 -8.18
CA SER A 120 -0.25 -4.33 -8.91
C SER A 120 1.06 -4.50 -8.16
N LEU A 121 1.50 -3.46 -7.42
CA LEU A 121 2.63 -3.58 -6.51
C LEU A 121 2.35 -4.61 -5.41
N MET A 122 1.19 -4.54 -4.76
CA MET A 122 0.81 -5.50 -3.72
C MET A 122 0.61 -6.91 -4.28
N CYS A 123 0.13 -7.06 -5.50
CA CYS A 123 0.08 -8.35 -6.19
C CYS A 123 1.49 -8.94 -6.36
N SER A 124 2.46 -8.13 -6.79
CA SER A 124 3.88 -8.54 -6.90
C SER A 124 4.50 -8.92 -5.54
N LEU A 125 3.96 -8.39 -4.45
CA LEU A 125 4.38 -8.65 -3.06
C LEU A 125 3.54 -9.72 -2.37
N ALA A 126 2.57 -10.38 -3.02
CA ALA A 126 1.56 -11.21 -2.38
C ALA A 126 2.14 -12.26 -1.41
N SER A 127 3.28 -12.86 -1.75
CA SER A 127 3.96 -13.84 -0.87
C SER A 127 4.56 -13.24 0.41
N GLN A 128 4.63 -11.91 0.51
CA GLN A 128 5.18 -11.15 1.64
C GLN A 128 4.10 -10.42 2.43
N LEU A 129 2.83 -10.58 2.07
CA LEU A 129 1.69 -9.89 2.65
C LEU A 129 0.75 -10.85 3.40
N ASN A 130 0.09 -10.31 4.42
CA ASN A 130 -1.01 -10.97 5.13
C ASN A 130 -2.31 -10.74 4.34
N LEU A 131 -2.71 -11.69 3.53
CA LEU A 131 -3.78 -11.54 2.53
C LEU A 131 -5.20 -11.62 3.11
N GLU A 132 -5.35 -12.13 4.34
CA GLU A 132 -6.64 -12.32 5.00
C GLU A 132 -7.19 -11.04 5.66
N GLU A 133 -6.41 -9.94 5.66
CA GLU A 133 -6.78 -8.69 6.29
C GLU A 133 -7.96 -8.03 5.57
N ILE A 134 -8.97 -7.63 6.35
CA ILE A 134 -10.15 -6.94 5.84
C ILE A 134 -9.83 -5.47 5.51
N THR A 135 -10.46 -4.92 4.50
CA THR A 135 -10.27 -3.53 4.09
C THR A 135 -11.58 -2.73 4.18
N VAL A 136 -11.50 -1.41 4.02
CA VAL A 136 -12.69 -0.53 3.96
C VAL A 136 -13.68 -0.93 2.87
N SER A 137 -13.25 -1.67 1.84
CA SER A 137 -14.16 -2.18 0.81
C SER A 137 -15.07 -3.30 1.30
N GLY A 138 -14.80 -3.87 2.48
CA GLY A 138 -15.47 -5.08 2.99
C GLY A 138 -14.87 -6.38 2.45
N MET A 139 -13.87 -6.30 1.56
CA MET A 139 -13.17 -7.44 0.98
C MET A 139 -11.81 -7.65 1.66
N LYS A 140 -11.30 -8.87 1.61
CA LYS A 140 -9.94 -9.19 2.03
C LYS A 140 -8.91 -8.63 1.04
N LEU A 141 -7.71 -8.33 1.53
CA LEU A 141 -6.62 -7.83 0.70
C LEU A 141 -6.31 -8.79 -0.46
N GLY A 142 -6.27 -10.10 -0.19
CA GLY A 142 -6.01 -11.12 -1.21
C GLY A 142 -7.00 -11.08 -2.38
N GLU A 143 -8.29 -10.88 -2.08
CA GLU A 143 -9.34 -10.77 -3.11
C GLU A 143 -9.17 -9.51 -3.97
N LEU A 144 -8.67 -8.41 -3.36
CA LEU A 144 -8.48 -7.14 -4.07
C LEU A 144 -7.31 -7.15 -5.04
N ILE A 145 -6.24 -7.87 -4.70
CA ILE A 145 -5.01 -7.91 -5.50
C ILE A 145 -4.95 -9.11 -6.45
N ASP A 146 -5.88 -10.04 -6.37
CA ASP A 146 -5.93 -11.20 -7.24
C ASP A 146 -6.04 -10.77 -8.71
N GLY A 147 -5.15 -11.31 -9.55
CA GLY A 147 -5.08 -11.00 -10.98
C GLY A 147 -4.68 -9.55 -11.32
N LYS A 148 -4.19 -8.76 -10.35
CA LYS A 148 -3.73 -7.38 -10.56
C LYS A 148 -2.25 -7.31 -10.97
N GLU A 149 -1.89 -8.03 -12.01
CA GLU A 149 -0.53 -8.01 -12.53
C GLU A 149 -0.14 -6.60 -13.06
N THR A 150 1.15 -6.32 -13.03
CA THR A 150 1.65 -5.05 -13.58
C THR A 150 1.56 -5.01 -15.10
N LEU A 151 1.20 -3.85 -15.63
CA LEU A 151 1.18 -3.57 -17.07
C LEU A 151 2.57 -3.14 -17.59
N ASN A 152 3.51 -2.82 -16.71
CA ASN A 152 4.88 -2.42 -17.07
C ASN A 152 5.88 -2.83 -15.99
N GLN A 153 6.67 -3.87 -16.29
CA GLN A 153 7.69 -4.40 -15.38
C GLN A 153 8.95 -3.52 -15.24
N ASP A 154 9.13 -2.48 -16.04
CA ASP A 154 10.19 -1.51 -15.82
C ASP A 154 9.84 -0.55 -14.66
N ILE A 155 8.54 -0.37 -14.39
CA ILE A 155 8.02 0.51 -13.33
C ILE A 155 7.76 -0.27 -12.05
N ILE A 156 7.02 -1.38 -12.14
CA ILE A 156 6.75 -2.28 -11.01
C ILE A 156 7.41 -3.61 -11.29
N ARG A 157 8.55 -3.85 -10.65
CA ARG A 157 9.35 -5.05 -10.84
C ARG A 157 8.86 -6.23 -10.01
N THR A 158 9.38 -7.42 -10.32
CA THR A 158 9.13 -8.61 -9.53
C THR A 158 10.14 -8.74 -8.37
N LEU A 159 9.83 -9.58 -7.40
CA LEU A 159 10.75 -9.90 -6.29
C LEU A 159 12.06 -10.51 -6.77
N ASP A 160 12.05 -11.25 -7.88
CA ASP A 160 13.24 -11.89 -8.46
C ASP A 160 14.12 -10.93 -9.24
N ASN A 161 13.58 -9.78 -9.68
CA ASN A 161 14.29 -8.75 -10.43
C ASN A 161 14.10 -7.35 -9.84
N PRO A 162 14.45 -7.11 -8.56
CA PRO A 162 14.25 -5.84 -7.89
C PRO A 162 15.20 -4.74 -8.41
N ILE A 163 14.92 -3.48 -8.07
CA ILE A 163 15.81 -2.35 -8.30
C ILE A 163 16.98 -2.41 -7.33
N TYR A 164 16.68 -2.64 -6.06
CA TYR A 164 17.64 -2.90 -4.99
C TYR A 164 17.18 -4.09 -4.15
N LYS A 165 18.15 -4.88 -3.66
CA LYS A 165 17.87 -6.08 -2.87
C LYS A 165 17.31 -5.78 -1.47
N GLU A 166 17.51 -4.58 -0.97
CA GLU A 166 16.99 -4.09 0.31
C GLU A 166 16.05 -2.92 0.06
N GLY A 167 15.00 -2.83 0.85
CA GLY A 167 14.08 -1.72 0.84
C GLY A 167 14.74 -0.44 1.32
N SER A 168 14.24 0.69 0.84
CA SER A 168 14.78 1.99 1.19
C SER A 168 13.67 2.97 1.55
N LEU A 169 14.07 4.06 2.20
CA LEU A 169 13.25 5.25 2.41
C LEU A 169 13.88 6.40 1.63
N ALA A 170 13.04 7.28 1.08
CA ALA A 170 13.46 8.49 0.39
C ALA A 170 13.65 9.67 1.36
#